data_4cb8a89b393f4f8b9707081bf879f308
#
_entry.id   4cb8a89b393f4f8b9707081bf879f308
#
_cell.length_a   1.000
_cell.length_b   1.000
_cell.length_c   1.000
_cell.angle_alpha   90.00
_cell.angle_beta   90.00
_cell.angle_gamma   90.00
#
_symmetry.space_group_name_H-M   'P 1'
#
loop_
_entity.id
_entity.type
_entity.pdbx_description
1 polymer ?
#
loop_
_entity_poly.entity_id
_entity_poly.type
_entity_poly.pdbx_seq_one_letter_code
_entity_poly.pdbx_strand_id
1 'polypeptide(L)'
;MIKYGPRIVLGGGYIRSTVSGEKPNDLDLFTQTPEDAKLFAKELADEAKKKPYETGNAISVKLSPRHFVQYIHRWSFPNPQYLIESFDFTIACSALWFESGKWTSLIDDEFYADLAAKRLVYRSPQRNEDSAGSLLRLLKFYSRGFRVPLDSLGAIVARTVKGLDTNQNEENLGEEITNRLHVVDPAVDPTHEAHLPNTHEKEDKE
;
A
#
# COMPACT_ATOMS: atom_id res chain seq x y z
N MET A 1 13.31 -13.94 -3.07
CA MET A 1 13.28 -13.72 -1.60
C MET A 1 14.26 -14.63 -0.87
N ILE A 2 14.29 -15.94 -1.12
CA ILE A 2 15.22 -16.88 -0.44
C ILE A 2 16.69 -16.42 -0.55
N LYS A 3 17.13 -16.01 -1.73
CA LYS A 3 18.50 -15.51 -2.01
C LYS A 3 18.88 -14.27 -1.16
N TYR A 4 17.92 -13.43 -0.81
CA TYR A 4 18.19 -12.14 -0.16
C TYR A 4 17.94 -12.16 1.36
N GLY A 5 17.34 -13.26 1.87
CA GLY A 5 17.05 -13.42 3.29
C GLY A 5 16.15 -12.32 3.85
N PRO A 6 16.43 -11.85 5.08
CA PRO A 6 15.55 -10.87 5.75
C PRO A 6 15.66 -9.45 5.18
N ARG A 7 16.55 -9.19 4.20
CA ARG A 7 16.65 -7.87 3.54
C ARG A 7 15.47 -7.53 2.64
N ILE A 8 14.59 -8.51 2.39
CA ILE A 8 13.42 -8.36 1.56
C ILE A 8 12.20 -9.00 2.23
N VAL A 9 11.14 -8.23 2.36
CA VAL A 9 9.91 -8.62 3.04
C VAL A 9 8.72 -8.41 2.11
N LEU A 10 7.92 -9.44 1.91
CA LEU A 10 6.61 -9.31 1.25
C LEU A 10 5.61 -8.77 2.27
N GLY A 11 4.86 -7.74 1.94
CA GLY A 11 3.89 -7.13 2.85
C GLY A 11 2.57 -6.73 2.20
N GLY A 12 1.57 -6.47 3.02
CA GLY A 12 0.36 -5.77 2.63
C GLY A 12 -0.59 -6.52 1.69
N GLY A 13 -0.93 -5.88 0.58
CA GLY A 13 -2.03 -6.26 -0.28
C GLY A 13 -1.98 -7.66 -0.86
N TYR A 14 -0.80 -8.16 -1.22
CA TYR A 14 -0.65 -9.50 -1.78
C TYR A 14 -1.07 -10.60 -0.80
N ILE A 15 -0.60 -10.51 0.45
CA ILE A 15 -0.92 -11.49 1.50
C ILE A 15 -2.42 -11.48 1.76
N ARG A 16 -3.01 -10.29 1.96
CA ARG A 16 -4.45 -10.11 2.16
C ARG A 16 -5.25 -10.77 1.03
N SER A 17 -4.95 -10.44 -0.23
CA SER A 17 -5.69 -10.96 -1.37
C SER A 17 -5.58 -12.48 -1.47
N THR A 18 -4.39 -13.03 -1.23
CA THR A 18 -4.18 -14.48 -1.23
C THR A 18 -5.02 -15.17 -0.16
N VAL A 19 -5.05 -14.61 1.08
CA VAL A 19 -5.84 -15.16 2.19
C VAL A 19 -7.34 -15.06 1.92
N SER A 20 -7.80 -13.99 1.25
CA SER A 20 -9.22 -13.82 0.88
C SER A 20 -9.65 -14.65 -0.32
N GLY A 21 -8.74 -15.38 -0.98
CA GLY A 21 -9.02 -16.07 -2.25
C GLY A 21 -9.19 -15.10 -3.44
N GLU A 22 -8.83 -13.84 -3.26
CA GLU A 22 -8.79 -12.86 -4.34
C GLU A 22 -7.50 -13.03 -5.14
N LYS A 23 -7.53 -12.68 -6.42
CA LYS A 23 -6.33 -12.70 -7.25
C LYS A 23 -5.48 -11.46 -6.96
N PRO A 24 -4.26 -11.60 -6.41
CA PRO A 24 -3.39 -10.45 -6.22
C PRO A 24 -2.88 -9.93 -7.57
N ASN A 25 -2.77 -8.61 -7.69
CA ASN A 25 -2.24 -7.96 -8.89
C ASN A 25 -0.73 -7.72 -8.76
N ASP A 26 -0.30 -7.11 -7.66
CA ASP A 26 1.04 -6.64 -7.43
C ASP A 26 1.69 -7.37 -6.26
N LEU A 27 2.98 -7.61 -6.37
CA LEU A 27 3.81 -8.18 -5.32
C LEU A 27 4.69 -7.07 -4.75
N ASP A 28 4.27 -6.50 -3.61
CA ASP A 28 5.00 -5.42 -2.94
C ASP A 28 6.09 -5.99 -2.04
N LEU A 29 7.33 -5.76 -2.41
CA LEU A 29 8.52 -6.19 -1.72
C LEU A 29 9.21 -4.98 -1.07
N PHE A 30 9.23 -4.98 0.24
CA PHE A 30 9.88 -3.94 1.03
C PHE A 30 11.33 -4.33 1.30
N THR A 31 12.24 -3.36 1.16
CA THR A 31 13.67 -3.59 1.33
C THR A 31 14.21 -2.80 2.52
N GLN A 32 15.34 -3.24 3.08
CA GLN A 32 15.98 -2.54 4.20
C GLN A 32 16.63 -1.23 3.76
N THR A 33 17.10 -1.17 2.51
CA THR A 33 17.72 0.03 1.94
C THR A 33 17.23 0.30 0.52
N PRO A 34 17.30 1.55 0.04
CA PRO A 34 17.02 1.87 -1.37
C PRO A 34 17.99 1.17 -2.34
N GLU A 35 19.23 0.94 -1.93
CA GLU A 35 20.27 0.24 -2.70
C GLU A 35 19.88 -1.22 -2.91
N ASP A 36 19.32 -1.89 -1.88
CA ASP A 36 18.78 -3.25 -2.00
C ASP A 36 17.62 -3.29 -3.01
N ALA A 37 16.72 -2.31 -3.00
CA ALA A 37 15.63 -2.23 -3.96
C ALA A 37 16.16 -2.15 -5.41
N LYS A 38 17.15 -1.30 -5.66
CA LYS A 38 17.78 -1.16 -6.98
C LYS A 38 18.48 -2.44 -7.42
N LEU A 39 19.24 -3.06 -6.52
CA LEU A 39 19.98 -4.29 -6.79
C LEU A 39 19.00 -5.43 -7.15
N PHE A 40 17.97 -5.66 -6.31
CA PHE A 40 17.06 -6.79 -6.49
C PHE A 40 16.15 -6.60 -7.70
N ALA A 41 15.69 -5.36 -7.96
CA ALA A 41 14.92 -5.05 -9.16
C ALA A 41 15.73 -5.27 -10.43
N LYS A 42 17.00 -4.85 -10.44
CA LYS A 42 17.90 -5.08 -11.57
C LYS A 42 18.13 -6.57 -11.82
N GLU A 43 18.45 -7.34 -10.80
CA GLU A 43 18.67 -8.79 -10.93
C GLU A 43 17.43 -9.49 -11.50
N LEU A 44 16.23 -9.19 -10.99
CA LEU A 44 14.99 -9.74 -11.52
C LEU A 44 14.73 -9.32 -12.96
N ALA A 45 14.98 -8.05 -13.29
CA ALA A 45 14.80 -7.53 -14.64
C ALA A 45 15.73 -8.20 -15.64
N ASP A 46 17.00 -8.41 -15.27
CA ASP A 46 18.01 -9.09 -16.09
C ASP A 46 17.61 -10.57 -16.32
N GLU A 47 17.21 -11.30 -15.25
CA GLU A 47 16.73 -12.68 -15.34
C GLU A 47 15.48 -12.81 -16.22
N ALA A 48 14.54 -11.90 -16.08
CA ALA A 48 13.29 -11.90 -16.84
C ALA A 48 13.42 -11.31 -18.26
N LYS A 49 14.58 -10.73 -18.60
CA LYS A 49 14.82 -9.97 -19.85
C LYS A 49 13.81 -8.83 -20.02
N LYS A 50 13.55 -8.11 -18.95
CA LYS A 50 12.63 -6.97 -18.87
C LYS A 50 13.39 -5.69 -18.53
N LYS A 51 12.76 -4.53 -18.76
CA LYS A 51 13.26 -3.25 -18.26
C LYS A 51 12.55 -2.91 -16.96
N PRO A 52 13.28 -2.50 -15.90
CA PRO A 52 12.66 -1.98 -14.70
C PRO A 52 12.10 -0.58 -14.97
N TYR A 53 11.03 -0.23 -14.27
CA TYR A 53 10.42 1.10 -14.27
C TYR A 53 10.50 1.69 -12.86
N GLU A 54 11.09 2.88 -12.73
CA GLU A 54 11.29 3.54 -11.42
C GLU A 54 10.29 4.70 -11.27
N THR A 55 9.66 4.75 -10.11
CA THR A 55 8.84 5.86 -9.63
C THR A 55 9.45 6.45 -8.36
N GLY A 56 8.91 7.54 -7.84
CA GLY A 56 9.31 8.07 -6.53
C GLY A 56 9.11 7.12 -5.35
N ASN A 57 8.34 6.04 -5.52
CA ASN A 57 7.96 5.12 -4.45
C ASN A 57 8.60 3.73 -4.57
N ALA A 58 8.79 3.25 -5.79
CA ALA A 58 9.18 1.86 -6.04
C ALA A 58 9.90 1.70 -7.38
N ILE A 59 10.63 0.58 -7.51
CA ILE A 59 11.15 0.09 -8.77
C ILE A 59 10.33 -1.14 -9.15
N SER A 60 9.62 -1.07 -10.27
CA SER A 60 8.70 -2.12 -10.73
C SER A 60 9.30 -2.92 -11.88
N VAL A 61 9.11 -4.23 -11.84
CA VAL A 61 9.45 -5.15 -12.93
C VAL A 61 8.18 -5.84 -13.39
N LYS A 62 7.75 -5.56 -14.63
CA LYS A 62 6.56 -6.19 -15.24
C LYS A 62 6.93 -7.56 -15.79
N LEU A 63 6.51 -8.62 -15.11
CA LEU A 63 6.78 -10.00 -15.55
C LEU A 63 5.78 -10.47 -16.61
N SER A 64 4.52 -10.05 -16.50
CA SER A 64 3.46 -10.32 -17.48
C SER A 64 2.45 -9.15 -17.46
N PRO A 65 1.47 -9.08 -18.37
CA PRO A 65 0.48 -8.00 -18.40
C PRO A 65 -0.21 -7.73 -17.06
N ARG A 66 -0.33 -8.77 -16.21
CA ARG A 66 -1.06 -8.70 -14.93
C ARG A 66 -0.20 -9.01 -13.70
N HIS A 67 1.13 -9.11 -13.85
CA HIS A 67 2.01 -9.45 -12.72
C HIS A 67 3.17 -8.47 -12.65
N PHE A 68 3.11 -7.63 -11.66
CA PHE A 68 4.17 -6.68 -11.31
C PHE A 68 4.84 -7.09 -10.02
N VAL A 69 6.16 -7.00 -9.99
CA VAL A 69 6.95 -7.06 -8.77
C VAL A 69 7.45 -5.65 -8.49
N GLN A 70 7.09 -5.10 -7.35
CA GLN A 70 7.44 -3.76 -6.94
C GLN A 70 8.40 -3.82 -5.76
N TYR A 71 9.58 -3.27 -5.93
CA TYR A 71 10.58 -3.11 -4.86
C TYR A 71 10.42 -1.71 -4.28
N ILE A 72 9.79 -1.64 -3.10
CA ILE A 72 9.48 -0.38 -2.45
C ILE A 72 10.75 0.19 -1.84
N HIS A 73 11.10 1.44 -2.24
CA HIS A 73 12.28 2.14 -1.76
C HIS A 73 11.97 3.50 -1.08
N ARG A 74 10.73 3.97 -1.19
CA ARG A 74 10.31 5.20 -0.50
C ARG A 74 10.44 5.08 1.01
N TRP A 75 10.19 3.87 1.54
CA TRP A 75 10.33 3.57 2.95
C TRP A 75 11.19 2.35 3.15
N SER A 76 12.18 2.49 4.02
CA SER A 76 13.05 1.41 4.44
C SER A 76 12.74 1.05 5.88
N PHE A 77 12.66 -0.23 6.15
CA PHE A 77 12.29 -0.74 7.47
C PHE A 77 13.43 -1.58 8.03
N PRO A 78 13.89 -1.32 9.28
CA PRO A 78 14.98 -2.06 9.87
C PRO A 78 14.62 -3.53 10.14
N ASN A 79 13.33 -3.82 10.31
CA ASN A 79 12.82 -5.17 10.50
C ASN A 79 11.31 -5.25 10.15
N PRO A 80 10.75 -6.47 10.02
CA PRO A 80 9.34 -6.66 9.65
C PRO A 80 8.31 -6.09 10.64
N GLN A 81 8.67 -5.94 11.93
CA GLN A 81 7.78 -5.35 12.93
C GLN A 81 7.47 -3.89 12.59
N TYR A 82 8.50 -3.08 12.29
CA TYR A 82 8.29 -1.69 11.85
C TYR A 82 7.49 -1.59 10.56
N LEU A 83 7.66 -2.56 9.66
CA LEU A 83 6.86 -2.59 8.42
C LEU A 83 5.37 -2.73 8.73
N ILE A 84 4.97 -3.74 9.52
CA ILE A 84 3.53 -3.95 9.79
C ILE A 84 2.93 -2.82 10.63
N GLU A 85 3.69 -2.21 11.54
CA GLU A 85 3.27 -1.03 12.30
C GLU A 85 3.11 0.23 11.44
N SER A 86 3.70 0.25 10.26
CA SER A 86 3.57 1.35 9.32
C SER A 86 2.30 1.29 8.48
N PHE A 87 1.63 0.16 8.40
CA PHE A 87 0.38 0.04 7.64
C PHE A 87 -0.79 0.69 8.37
N ASP A 88 -1.70 1.25 7.61
CA ASP A 88 -2.80 2.06 8.14
C ASP A 88 -4.05 1.24 8.53
N PHE A 89 -4.20 0.03 8.00
CA PHE A 89 -5.35 -0.83 8.31
C PHE A 89 -4.90 -2.22 8.74
N THR A 90 -5.58 -2.78 9.74
CA THR A 90 -5.30 -4.13 10.27
C THR A 90 -5.21 -5.18 9.17
N ILE A 91 -6.07 -5.11 8.16
CA ILE A 91 -6.08 -6.04 7.01
C ILE A 91 -4.88 -5.92 6.07
N ALA A 92 -4.03 -4.94 6.25
CA ALA A 92 -2.75 -4.79 5.55
C ALA A 92 -1.56 -5.16 6.43
N CYS A 93 -1.74 -5.28 7.74
CA CYS A 93 -0.68 -5.53 8.71
C CYS A 93 -0.21 -6.99 8.70
N SER A 94 0.44 -7.37 7.60
CA SER A 94 0.99 -8.71 7.41
C SER A 94 2.30 -8.65 6.63
N ALA A 95 3.24 -9.50 7.01
CA ALA A 95 4.56 -9.60 6.41
C ALA A 95 5.03 -11.05 6.31
N LEU A 96 5.78 -11.38 5.26
CA LEU A 96 6.38 -12.70 5.02
C LEU A 96 7.81 -12.52 4.51
N TRP A 97 8.77 -13.22 5.10
CA TRP A 97 10.16 -13.20 4.68
C TRP A 97 10.83 -14.55 4.87
N PHE A 98 12.03 -14.70 4.32
CA PHE A 98 12.84 -15.90 4.49
C PHE A 98 14.03 -15.58 5.38
N GLU A 99 14.21 -16.33 6.48
CA GLU A 99 15.28 -16.13 7.44
C GLU A 99 15.70 -17.46 8.07
N SER A 100 16.99 -17.63 8.30
CA SER A 100 17.53 -18.82 8.97
C SER A 100 17.05 -20.16 8.37
N GLY A 101 16.94 -20.22 7.04
CA GLY A 101 16.55 -21.43 6.32
C GLY A 101 15.05 -21.73 6.29
N LYS A 102 14.18 -20.84 6.78
CA LYS A 102 12.73 -21.03 6.83
C LYS A 102 11.96 -19.77 6.45
N TRP A 103 10.72 -19.99 6.01
CA TRP A 103 9.75 -18.91 5.87
C TRP A 103 9.22 -18.49 7.24
N THR A 104 9.20 -17.21 7.48
CA THR A 104 8.72 -16.58 8.72
C THR A 104 7.69 -15.52 8.36
N SER A 105 6.62 -15.46 9.15
CA SER A 105 5.55 -14.47 8.97
C SER A 105 5.29 -13.71 10.25
N LEU A 106 4.81 -12.48 10.10
CA LEU A 106 4.33 -11.65 11.17
C LEU A 106 2.99 -11.04 10.74
N ILE A 107 1.97 -11.18 11.56
CA ILE A 107 0.60 -10.80 11.23
C ILE A 107 0.00 -10.14 12.46
N ASP A 108 -0.73 -9.04 12.26
CA ASP A 108 -1.50 -8.39 13.33
C ASP A 108 -2.58 -9.33 13.89
N ASP A 109 -2.81 -9.30 15.18
CA ASP A 109 -3.74 -10.21 15.87
C ASP A 109 -5.17 -10.11 15.31
N GLU A 110 -5.59 -8.92 14.87
CA GLU A 110 -6.93 -8.67 14.31
C GLU A 110 -7.01 -8.90 12.79
N PHE A 111 -5.90 -9.17 12.12
CA PHE A 111 -5.86 -9.29 10.66
C PHE A 111 -6.90 -10.27 10.11
N TYR A 112 -6.95 -11.49 10.61
CA TYR A 112 -7.87 -12.52 10.11
C TYR A 112 -9.32 -12.21 10.45
N ALA A 113 -9.58 -11.75 11.67
CA ALA A 113 -10.92 -11.42 12.13
C ALA A 113 -11.51 -10.25 11.32
N ASP A 114 -10.72 -9.20 11.12
CA ASP A 114 -11.13 -8.02 10.36
C ASP A 114 -11.30 -8.34 8.86
N LEU A 115 -10.42 -9.17 8.32
CA LEU A 115 -10.50 -9.58 6.93
C LEU A 115 -11.77 -10.43 6.68
N ALA A 116 -12.04 -11.41 7.52
CA ALA A 116 -13.21 -12.27 7.41
C ALA A 116 -14.53 -11.49 7.59
N ALA A 117 -14.55 -10.53 8.52
CA ALA A 117 -15.70 -9.65 8.76
C ALA A 117 -15.82 -8.51 7.74
N LYS A 118 -14.88 -8.36 6.80
CA LYS A 118 -14.74 -7.19 5.92
C LYS A 118 -14.77 -5.87 6.72
N ARG A 119 -14.06 -5.82 7.82
CA ARG A 119 -13.98 -4.68 8.72
C ARG A 119 -12.67 -3.92 8.47
N LEU A 120 -12.75 -2.62 8.29
CA LEU A 120 -11.61 -1.76 7.97
C LEU A 120 -11.22 -0.94 9.21
N VAL A 121 -10.41 -1.53 10.09
CA VAL A 121 -9.95 -0.90 11.32
C VAL A 121 -8.67 -0.13 11.07
N TYR A 122 -8.67 1.16 11.43
CA TYR A 122 -7.56 2.07 11.22
C TYR A 122 -6.56 2.03 12.38
N ARG A 123 -5.28 1.89 12.06
CA ARG A 123 -4.17 1.75 13.03
C ARG A 123 -3.50 3.07 13.40
N SER A 124 -3.84 4.18 12.74
CA SER A 124 -3.23 5.49 12.96
C SER A 124 -1.68 5.46 12.91
N PRO A 125 -1.07 4.99 11.83
CA PRO A 125 0.39 4.82 11.78
C PRO A 125 1.11 6.15 11.96
N GLN A 126 2.20 6.12 12.75
CA GLN A 126 3.01 7.30 13.03
C GLN A 126 4.08 7.51 11.95
N ARG A 127 3.70 7.67 10.72
CA ARG A 127 4.65 8.01 9.66
C ARG A 127 4.29 9.33 9.02
N ASN A 128 5.32 10.09 8.61
CA ASN A 128 5.16 11.32 7.84
C ASN A 128 4.76 10.98 6.42
N GLU A 129 3.53 10.51 6.25
CA GLU A 129 2.94 10.31 4.95
C GLU A 129 1.86 11.33 4.68
N ASP A 130 1.52 11.37 3.39
CA ASP A 130 0.38 12.12 2.92
C ASP A 130 -0.85 11.78 3.76
N SER A 131 -1.30 12.74 4.51
CA SER A 131 -2.38 12.58 5.49
C SER A 131 -3.70 12.13 4.85
N ALA A 132 -3.85 12.33 3.55
CA ALA A 132 -5.02 11.93 2.77
C ALA A 132 -4.96 10.50 2.21
N GLY A 133 -3.79 9.83 2.22
CA GLY A 133 -3.63 8.48 1.65
C GLY A 133 -4.52 7.41 2.29
N SER A 134 -4.72 7.49 3.61
CA SER A 134 -5.62 6.56 4.31
C SER A 134 -7.08 6.77 3.92
N LEU A 135 -7.50 8.01 3.63
CA LEU A 135 -8.85 8.30 3.16
C LEU A 135 -9.11 7.70 1.77
N LEU A 136 -8.17 7.85 0.84
CA LEU A 136 -8.29 7.24 -0.50
C LEU A 136 -8.32 5.71 -0.42
N ARG A 137 -7.48 5.10 0.41
CA ARG A 137 -7.51 3.65 0.65
C ARG A 137 -8.83 3.18 1.29
N LEU A 138 -9.38 3.97 2.22
CA LEU A 138 -10.69 3.71 2.80
C LEU A 138 -11.76 3.64 1.70
N LEU A 139 -11.84 4.65 0.82
CA LEU A 139 -12.81 4.68 -0.28
C LEU A 139 -12.66 3.46 -1.20
N LYS A 140 -11.42 3.10 -1.55
CA LYS A 140 -11.10 1.90 -2.33
C LYS A 140 -11.58 0.61 -1.68
N PHE A 141 -11.41 0.46 -0.36
CA PHE A 141 -11.87 -0.73 0.36
C PHE A 141 -13.38 -0.72 0.58
N TYR A 142 -13.97 0.45 0.83
CA TYR A 142 -15.41 0.60 0.94
C TYR A 142 -16.13 0.15 -0.34
N SER A 143 -15.63 0.52 -1.51
CA SER A 143 -16.17 0.07 -2.81
C SER A 143 -16.04 -1.44 -3.01
N ARG A 144 -15.14 -2.12 -2.29
CA ARG A 144 -14.98 -3.59 -2.27
C ARG A 144 -15.84 -4.29 -1.18
N GLY A 145 -16.74 -3.55 -0.53
CA GLY A 145 -17.68 -4.04 0.46
C GLY A 145 -17.12 -4.14 1.89
N PHE A 146 -15.98 -3.50 2.18
CA PHE A 146 -15.52 -3.35 3.55
C PHE A 146 -16.32 -2.29 4.28
N ARG A 147 -16.54 -2.50 5.58
CA ARG A 147 -17.20 -1.55 6.46
C ARG A 147 -16.19 -0.91 7.41
N VAL A 148 -16.32 0.38 7.61
CA VAL A 148 -15.43 1.16 8.47
C VAL A 148 -16.15 1.46 9.80
N PRO A 149 -15.55 1.17 10.97
CA PRO A 149 -16.04 1.63 12.25
C PRO A 149 -15.99 3.17 12.35
N LEU A 150 -16.93 3.78 13.08
CA LEU A 150 -17.03 5.23 13.17
C LEU A 150 -15.82 5.90 13.83
N ASP A 151 -15.20 5.24 14.79
CA ASP A 151 -13.95 5.68 15.42
C ASP A 151 -12.79 5.70 14.43
N SER A 152 -12.67 4.67 13.60
CA SER A 152 -11.68 4.60 12.52
C SER A 152 -11.92 5.68 11.47
N LEU A 153 -13.18 5.91 11.07
CA LEU A 153 -13.54 6.99 10.15
C LEU A 153 -13.16 8.35 10.73
N GLY A 154 -13.54 8.62 11.99
CA GLY A 154 -13.21 9.86 12.67
C GLY A 154 -11.71 10.11 12.76
N ALA A 155 -10.91 9.08 13.07
CA ALA A 155 -9.46 9.17 13.12
C ALA A 155 -8.83 9.47 11.76
N ILE A 156 -9.34 8.88 10.68
CA ILE A 156 -8.88 9.14 9.30
C ILE A 156 -9.20 10.58 8.90
N VAL A 157 -10.43 11.06 9.17
CA VAL A 157 -10.83 12.43 8.88
C VAL A 157 -9.95 13.42 9.67
N ALA A 158 -9.77 13.20 10.96
CA ALA A 158 -8.90 14.03 11.80
C ALA A 158 -7.46 14.10 11.27
N ARG A 159 -6.93 12.96 10.79
CA ARG A 159 -5.61 12.92 10.15
C ARG A 159 -5.58 13.69 8.84
N THR A 160 -6.62 13.59 8.04
CA THR A 160 -6.70 14.27 6.73
C THR A 160 -6.65 15.78 6.89
N VAL A 161 -7.30 16.34 7.92
CA VAL A 161 -7.31 17.80 8.18
C VAL A 161 -6.17 18.26 9.10
N LYS A 162 -5.34 17.35 9.60
CA LYS A 162 -4.24 17.71 10.51
C LYS A 162 -3.29 18.72 9.88
N GLY A 163 -3.10 19.85 10.55
CA GLY A 163 -2.23 20.94 10.10
C GLY A 163 -2.86 21.86 9.03
N LEU A 164 -4.16 21.70 8.72
CA LEU A 164 -4.93 22.72 8.01
C LEU A 164 -5.49 23.74 9.00
N ASP A 165 -5.73 24.96 8.51
CA ASP A 165 -6.49 25.96 9.27
C ASP A 165 -7.99 25.63 9.19
N THR A 166 -8.53 25.03 10.23
CA THR A 166 -9.95 24.65 10.32
C THR A 166 -10.87 25.82 10.67
N ASN A 167 -10.34 27.04 10.90
CA ASN A 167 -11.15 28.25 11.16
C ASN A 167 -11.48 29.00 9.88
N GLN A 168 -10.93 28.63 8.74
CA GLN A 168 -11.30 29.20 7.45
C GLN A 168 -12.71 28.77 7.02
N ASN A 169 -13.25 29.37 5.96
CA ASN A 169 -14.54 28.96 5.41
C ASN A 169 -14.48 27.55 4.79
N GLU A 170 -15.65 26.91 4.64
CA GLU A 170 -15.75 25.53 4.15
C GLU A 170 -15.20 25.35 2.72
N GLU A 171 -15.34 26.36 1.87
CA GLU A 171 -14.87 26.32 0.47
C GLU A 171 -13.34 26.22 0.43
N ASN A 172 -12.63 27.11 1.11
CA ASN A 172 -11.17 27.10 1.19
C ASN A 172 -10.64 25.82 1.83
N LEU A 173 -11.26 25.37 2.93
CA LEU A 173 -10.89 24.11 3.57
C LEU A 173 -11.10 22.92 2.63
N GLY A 174 -12.20 22.93 1.86
CA GLY A 174 -12.47 21.91 0.85
C GLY A 174 -11.41 21.87 -0.25
N GLU A 175 -10.99 23.04 -0.74
CA GLU A 175 -9.91 23.14 -1.74
C GLU A 175 -8.58 22.60 -1.19
N GLU A 176 -8.21 22.94 0.03
CA GLU A 176 -6.97 22.43 0.65
C GLU A 176 -7.00 20.91 0.84
N ILE A 177 -8.14 20.33 1.25
CA ILE A 177 -8.31 18.88 1.35
C ILE A 177 -8.20 18.25 -0.04
N THR A 178 -8.85 18.81 -1.05
CA THR A 178 -8.81 18.34 -2.43
C THR A 178 -7.37 18.32 -2.96
N ASN A 179 -6.62 19.39 -2.73
CA ASN A 179 -5.21 19.47 -3.11
C ASN A 179 -4.37 18.38 -2.43
N ARG A 180 -4.62 18.06 -1.16
CA ARG A 180 -3.95 16.95 -0.46
C ARG A 180 -4.26 15.59 -1.09
N LEU A 181 -5.50 15.35 -1.49
CA LEU A 181 -5.92 14.13 -2.15
C LEU A 181 -5.22 13.97 -3.51
N HIS A 182 -5.16 15.04 -4.29
CA HIS A 182 -4.46 15.05 -5.59
C HIS A 182 -2.95 14.82 -5.48
N VAL A 183 -2.31 15.28 -4.41
CA VAL A 183 -0.87 15.00 -4.18
C VAL A 183 -0.63 13.51 -3.96
N VAL A 184 -1.58 12.81 -3.33
CA VAL A 184 -1.46 11.36 -3.07
C VAL A 184 -1.67 10.56 -4.34
N ASP A 185 -2.72 10.87 -5.09
CA ASP A 185 -3.05 10.22 -6.36
C ASP A 185 -3.72 11.21 -7.32
N PRO A 186 -2.96 11.79 -8.26
CA PRO A 186 -3.49 12.75 -9.24
C PRO A 186 -4.55 12.16 -10.18
N ALA A 187 -4.61 10.83 -10.31
CA ALA A 187 -5.53 10.14 -11.21
C ALA A 187 -6.84 9.73 -10.54
N VAL A 188 -6.92 9.83 -9.22
CA VAL A 188 -8.13 9.46 -8.47
C VAL A 188 -9.11 10.60 -8.46
N ASP A 189 -10.18 10.45 -9.23
CA ASP A 189 -11.43 11.17 -9.04
C ASP A 189 -12.45 10.22 -8.39
N PRO A 190 -12.64 10.28 -7.07
CA PRO A 190 -13.55 9.38 -6.37
C PRO A 190 -15.01 9.60 -6.74
N THR A 191 -15.34 10.69 -7.47
CA THR A 191 -16.71 11.01 -7.88
C THR A 191 -17.11 10.35 -9.19
N HIS A 192 -16.16 9.94 -10.00
CA HIS A 192 -16.42 9.48 -11.36
C HIS A 192 -16.48 7.98 -11.54
N GLU A 193 -16.08 7.14 -10.55
CA GLU A 193 -16.00 5.70 -10.82
C GLU A 193 -16.42 4.80 -9.67
N ALA A 194 -17.41 3.97 -9.96
CA ALA A 194 -17.63 2.70 -9.29
C ALA A 194 -16.44 1.71 -9.48
N HIS A 195 -15.50 2.06 -10.34
CA HIS A 195 -14.26 1.33 -10.61
C HIS A 195 -13.11 2.32 -10.63
N LEU A 196 -12.36 2.38 -9.53
CA LEU A 196 -11.00 2.93 -9.58
C LEU A 196 -10.20 2.03 -10.52
N PRO A 197 -9.81 2.48 -11.73
CA PRO A 197 -8.98 1.65 -12.59
C PRO A 197 -7.69 1.36 -11.83
N ASN A 198 -7.27 0.09 -11.82
CA ASN A 198 -5.88 -0.17 -11.57
C ASN A 198 -5.11 0.69 -12.57
N THR A 199 -4.23 1.55 -12.09
CA THR A 199 -3.41 2.46 -12.92
C THR A 199 -2.61 1.72 -14.01
N HIS A 200 -2.67 0.41 -14.06
CA HIS A 200 -2.04 -0.48 -15.00
C HIS A 200 -2.96 -1.01 -16.13
N GLU A 201 -4.27 -0.67 -16.12
CA GLU A 201 -5.19 -1.14 -17.18
C GLU A 201 -5.25 -0.21 -18.41
N LYS A 202 -4.60 0.97 -18.38
CA LYS A 202 -4.68 1.94 -19.49
C LYS A 202 -3.71 1.71 -20.64
N GLU A 203 -2.77 0.74 -20.55
CA GLU A 203 -1.76 0.53 -21.62
C GLU A 203 -2.03 -0.64 -22.57
N ASP A 204 -3.14 -1.38 -22.45
CA ASP A 204 -3.40 -2.54 -23.29
C ASP A 204 -4.43 -2.27 -24.44
N LYS A 205 -4.55 -1.00 -24.88
CA LYS A 205 -5.30 -0.66 -26.11
C LYS A 205 -4.38 0.04 -27.12
N GLU A 206 -3.42 -0.71 -27.66
CA GLU A 206 -2.85 -0.53 -29.00
C GLU A 206 -2.24 -1.85 -29.49
#